data_ecf06af6fcf8ebbe69bea3e877acc201
#
_entry.id   ecf06af6fcf8ebbe69bea3e877acc201
#
_cell.length_a   1.000
_cell.length_b   1.000
_cell.length_c   1.000
_cell.angle_alpha   90.00
_cell.angle_beta   90.00
_cell.angle_gamma   90.00
#
_symmetry.space_group_name_H-M   'P 1'
#
loop_
_entity.id
_entity.type
_entity.pdbx_description
1 polymer ?
#
loop_
_entity_poly.entity_id
_entity_poly.type
_entity_poly.pdbx_seq_one_letter_code
_entity_poly.pdbx_strand_id
1 'polypeptide(L)'
;MTRTRIGALQDFGRSSVTRVEAVDDEGHLHTVAVARIGDDFYAIGDRCSHADVSLSDGTLWDDECELECPKHGSAFSLRTGEPQSFPATRAVPVHTVELAGDDLFLILELRP
;
A
#
# COMPACT_ATOMS: atom_id res chain seq x y z
N MET A 1 12.23 -12.90 4.65
CA MET A 1 11.77 -11.68 3.98
C MET A 1 11.46 -11.98 2.53
N THR A 2 10.27 -11.65 2.07
CA THR A 2 9.82 -11.98 0.71
C THR A 2 9.98 -10.78 -0.20
N ARG A 3 10.63 -10.99 -1.34
CA ARG A 3 10.84 -9.96 -2.36
C ARG A 3 10.18 -10.44 -3.65
N THR A 4 9.17 -9.71 -4.10
CA THR A 4 8.36 -10.09 -5.26
C THR A 4 8.37 -8.99 -6.31
N ARG A 5 8.69 -9.32 -7.56
CA ARG A 5 8.58 -8.35 -8.65
C ARG A 5 7.10 -8.05 -8.92
N ILE A 6 6.73 -6.78 -8.92
CA ILE A 6 5.34 -6.37 -9.08
C ILE A 6 5.07 -5.63 -10.40
N GLY A 7 6.11 -5.32 -11.15
CA GLY A 7 5.95 -4.70 -12.45
C GLY A 7 7.13 -3.82 -12.81
N ALA A 8 6.99 -3.11 -13.92
CA ALA A 8 7.98 -2.15 -14.38
C ALA A 8 7.56 -0.74 -13.96
N LEU A 9 8.52 0.16 -13.87
CA LEU A 9 8.28 1.55 -13.47
C LEU A 9 7.17 2.20 -14.31
N GLN A 10 7.16 1.97 -15.62
CA GLN A 10 6.16 2.58 -16.51
C GLN A 10 4.76 2.02 -16.33
N ASP A 11 4.60 0.90 -15.60
CA ASP A 11 3.28 0.32 -15.35
C ASP A 11 2.52 1.08 -14.27
N PHE A 12 3.18 1.99 -13.56
CA PHE A 12 2.59 2.72 -12.45
C PHE A 12 2.51 4.21 -12.77
N GLY A 13 1.30 4.76 -12.77
CA GLY A 13 1.10 6.20 -12.99
C GLY A 13 1.75 7.03 -11.88
N ARG A 14 2.17 8.26 -12.20
CA ARG A 14 2.91 9.13 -11.26
C ARG A 14 2.07 9.61 -10.08
N SER A 15 0.77 9.44 -10.13
CA SER A 15 -0.15 9.68 -9.01
C SER A 15 -1.20 8.58 -9.10
N SER A 16 -0.89 7.43 -8.51
CA SER A 16 -1.73 6.24 -8.69
C SER A 16 -1.65 5.30 -7.52
N VAL A 17 -2.67 4.46 -7.39
CA VAL A 17 -2.69 3.36 -6.44
C VAL A 17 -2.98 2.09 -7.22
N THR A 18 -2.18 1.06 -6.97
CA THR A 18 -2.32 -0.23 -7.64
C THR A 18 -2.40 -1.33 -6.58
N ARG A 19 -3.41 -2.17 -6.68
CA ARG A 19 -3.52 -3.33 -5.83
C ARG A 19 -2.63 -4.44 -6.38
N VAL A 20 -1.76 -4.98 -5.53
CA VAL A 20 -0.90 -6.10 -5.88
C VAL A 20 -1.06 -7.22 -4.86
N GLU A 21 -0.73 -8.42 -5.28
CA GLU A 21 -0.77 -9.60 -4.42
C GLU A 21 0.61 -10.21 -4.36
N ALA A 22 1.01 -10.63 -3.17
CA ALA A 22 2.28 -11.29 -2.95
C ALA A 22 2.11 -12.41 -1.91
N VAL A 23 2.88 -13.48 -2.08
CA VAL A 23 2.83 -14.63 -1.18
C VAL A 23 4.09 -14.62 -0.33
N ASP A 24 3.94 -14.80 0.98
CA ASP A 24 5.08 -14.83 1.88
C ASP A 24 5.75 -16.22 1.88
N ASP A 25 6.81 -16.36 2.69
CA ASP A 25 7.61 -17.59 2.75
C ASP A 25 6.81 -18.77 3.29
N GLU A 26 5.69 -18.53 3.96
CA GLU A 26 4.84 -19.55 4.52
C GLU A 26 3.64 -19.88 3.61
N GLY A 27 3.57 -19.26 2.45
CA GLY A 27 2.50 -19.50 1.49
C GLY A 27 1.24 -18.67 1.73
N HIS A 28 1.28 -17.68 2.61
CA HIS A 28 0.13 -16.81 2.87
C HIS A 28 0.07 -15.68 1.85
N LEU A 29 -1.12 -15.44 1.31
CA LEU A 29 -1.36 -14.38 0.34
C LEU A 29 -1.59 -13.05 1.07
N HIS A 30 -0.89 -12.00 0.61
CA HIS A 30 -1.05 -10.64 1.09
C HIS A 30 -1.52 -9.75 -0.04
N THR A 31 -2.56 -8.96 0.21
CA THR A 31 -2.98 -7.90 -0.72
C THR A 31 -2.41 -6.58 -0.23
N VAL A 32 -1.81 -5.83 -1.13
CA VAL A 32 -1.07 -4.62 -0.80
C VAL A 32 -1.49 -3.51 -1.76
N ALA A 33 -1.72 -2.32 -1.21
CA ALA A 33 -1.95 -1.12 -2.00
C ALA A 33 -0.59 -0.44 -2.23
N VAL A 34 -0.16 -0.38 -3.48
CA VAL A 34 1.09 0.29 -3.86
C VAL A 34 0.72 1.65 -4.43
N ALA A 35 1.17 2.70 -3.76
CA ALA A 35 0.92 4.07 -4.20
C ALA A 35 2.19 4.67 -4.77
N ARG A 36 2.05 5.37 -5.90
CA ARG A 36 3.14 6.14 -6.47
C ARG A 36 2.78 7.63 -6.43
N ILE A 37 3.67 8.42 -5.84
CA ILE A 37 3.54 9.88 -5.82
C ILE A 37 4.83 10.45 -6.39
N GLY A 38 4.80 10.89 -7.64
CA GLY A 38 6.00 11.34 -8.34
C GLY A 38 6.99 10.20 -8.52
N ASP A 39 8.15 10.30 -7.91
CA ASP A 39 9.18 9.26 -7.97
C ASP A 39 9.20 8.38 -6.72
N ASP A 40 8.30 8.64 -5.77
CA ASP A 40 8.25 7.91 -4.52
C ASP A 40 7.19 6.82 -4.55
N PHE A 41 7.50 5.69 -3.94
CA PHE A 41 6.60 4.55 -3.84
C PHE A 41 6.33 4.21 -2.39
N TYR A 42 5.09 3.85 -2.11
CA TYR A 42 4.63 3.46 -0.78
C TYR A 42 3.81 2.20 -0.90
N ALA A 43 3.87 1.35 0.11
CA ALA A 43 3.09 0.11 0.13
C ALA A 43 2.50 -0.08 1.51
N ILE A 44 1.18 -0.20 1.57
CA ILE A 44 0.47 -0.50 2.81
C ILE A 44 -0.49 -1.66 2.56
N GLY A 45 -0.87 -2.34 3.63
CA GLY A 45 -1.87 -3.40 3.53
C GLY A 45 -3.13 -2.85 2.85
N ASP A 46 -3.67 -3.60 1.90
CA ASP A 46 -4.81 -3.12 1.10
C ASP A 46 -6.12 -3.15 1.87
N ARG A 47 -6.22 -3.99 2.89
CA ARG A 47 -7.47 -4.12 3.64
C ARG A 47 -7.56 -3.03 4.70
N CYS A 48 -8.64 -2.26 4.66
CA CYS A 48 -8.91 -1.25 5.68
C CYS A 48 -9.05 -1.92 7.05
N SER A 49 -8.39 -1.34 8.07
CA SER A 49 -8.43 -1.90 9.42
C SER A 49 -9.80 -1.76 10.09
N HIS A 50 -10.64 -0.90 9.55
CA HIS A 50 -11.97 -0.60 10.09
C HIS A 50 -13.09 -1.33 9.34
N ALA A 51 -12.90 -1.59 8.05
CA ALA A 51 -13.95 -2.13 7.21
C ALA A 51 -13.38 -3.17 6.23
N ASP A 52 -14.23 -4.07 5.77
CA ASP A 52 -13.84 -5.12 4.83
C ASP A 52 -13.88 -4.59 3.40
N VAL A 53 -13.02 -3.64 3.11
CA VAL A 53 -12.91 -3.01 1.79
C VAL A 53 -11.44 -2.82 1.44
N SER A 54 -11.15 -2.71 0.13
CA SER A 54 -9.81 -2.46 -0.37
C SER A 54 -9.48 -0.97 -0.33
N LEU A 55 -8.38 -0.61 0.32
CA LEU A 55 -7.90 0.77 0.33
C LEU A 55 -7.51 1.24 -1.05
N SER A 56 -7.08 0.32 -1.94
CA SER A 56 -6.74 0.64 -3.32
C SER A 56 -7.93 1.14 -4.13
N ASP A 57 -9.16 0.89 -3.68
CA ASP A 57 -10.37 1.43 -4.30
C ASP A 57 -10.69 2.86 -3.82
N GLY A 58 -9.92 3.36 -2.87
CA GLY A 58 -10.16 4.66 -2.27
C GLY A 58 -9.46 5.80 -3.00
N THR A 59 -9.30 6.92 -2.31
CA THR A 59 -8.75 8.15 -2.88
C THR A 59 -7.33 8.39 -2.38
N LEU A 60 -6.42 8.63 -3.33
CA LEU A 60 -5.05 9.00 -3.03
C LEU A 60 -4.98 10.53 -2.83
N TRP A 61 -4.47 10.93 -1.69
CA TRP A 61 -4.21 12.33 -1.36
C TRP A 61 -2.70 12.57 -1.43
N ASP A 62 -2.23 13.01 -2.60
CA ASP A 62 -0.80 13.17 -2.90
C ASP A 62 -0.11 14.09 -1.91
N ASP A 63 -0.69 15.26 -1.68
CA ASP A 63 -0.07 16.29 -0.85
C ASP A 63 0.07 15.87 0.60
N GLU A 64 -0.88 15.11 1.09
CA GLU A 64 -0.88 14.62 2.46
C GLU A 64 -0.14 13.30 2.62
N CYS A 65 0.18 12.63 1.51
CA CYS A 65 0.75 11.28 1.49
C CYS A 65 -0.14 10.30 2.26
N GLU A 66 -1.42 10.28 1.91
CA GLU A 66 -2.45 9.47 2.57
C GLU A 66 -3.32 8.77 1.56
N LEU A 67 -3.89 7.65 1.98
CA LEU A 67 -4.85 6.88 1.19
C LEU A 67 -6.14 6.76 1.99
N GLU A 68 -7.22 7.24 1.41
CA GLU A 68 -8.53 7.29 2.07
C GLU A 68 -9.35 6.06 1.77
N CYS A 69 -9.92 5.46 2.83
CA CYS A 69 -10.81 4.31 2.70
C CYS A 69 -12.10 4.71 1.97
N PRO A 70 -12.52 3.93 0.96
CA PRO A 70 -13.70 4.32 0.17
C PRO A 70 -15.02 4.23 0.92
N LYS A 71 -15.07 3.54 2.05
CA LYS A 71 -16.33 3.28 2.74
C LYS A 71 -16.71 4.36 3.74
N HIS A 72 -15.79 4.75 4.61
CA HIS A 72 -16.11 5.69 5.70
C HIS A 72 -15.18 6.90 5.73
N GLY A 73 -14.30 7.03 4.74
CA GLY A 73 -13.43 8.19 4.61
C GLY A 73 -12.26 8.24 5.56
N SER A 74 -11.94 7.14 6.24
CA SER A 74 -10.74 7.10 7.09
C SER A 74 -9.50 7.16 6.22
N ALA A 75 -8.60 8.10 6.51
CA ALA A 75 -7.35 8.24 5.78
C ALA A 75 -6.22 7.59 6.55
N PHE A 76 -5.33 6.92 5.83
CA PHE A 76 -4.16 6.24 6.42
C PHE A 76 -2.89 6.84 5.86
N SER A 77 -1.92 7.10 6.73
CA SER A 77 -0.61 7.57 6.30
C SER A 77 0.08 6.48 5.46
N LEU A 78 0.55 6.85 4.28
CA LEU A 78 1.31 5.92 3.44
C LEU A 78 2.70 5.65 4.00
N ARG A 79 3.19 6.51 4.90
CA ARG A 79 4.50 6.34 5.52
C ARG A 79 4.48 5.43 6.74
N THR A 80 3.41 5.51 7.54
CA THR A 80 3.35 4.80 8.82
C THR A 80 2.23 3.76 8.89
N GLY A 81 1.25 3.83 7.98
CA GLY A 81 0.08 2.98 8.02
C GLY A 81 -0.93 3.39 9.08
N GLU A 82 -0.65 4.45 9.85
CA GLU A 82 -1.53 4.89 10.92
C GLU A 82 -2.74 5.65 10.39
N PRO A 83 -3.92 5.42 11.00
CA PRO A 83 -5.11 6.19 10.61
C PRO A 83 -4.97 7.64 11.06
N GLN A 84 -5.33 8.56 10.17
CA GLN A 84 -5.26 9.99 10.40
C GLN A 84 -6.63 10.57 10.74
N SER A 85 -7.68 9.79 10.57
CA SER A 85 -9.05 10.24 10.85
C SER A 85 -9.94 9.08 11.22
N PHE A 86 -10.98 9.37 12.00
CA PHE A 86 -11.99 8.38 12.35
C PHE A 86 -12.80 7.98 11.10
N PRO A 87 -13.43 6.80 11.10
CA PRO A 87 -13.59 5.90 12.25
C PRO A 87 -12.46 4.89 12.47
N ALA A 88 -11.47 4.79 11.58
CA ALA A 88 -10.38 3.83 11.77
C ALA A 88 -9.49 4.27 12.95
N THR A 89 -9.12 3.31 13.80
CA THR A 89 -8.27 3.53 14.96
C THR A 89 -7.05 2.62 15.00
N ARG A 90 -6.92 1.71 14.03
CA ARG A 90 -5.82 0.74 13.98
C ARG A 90 -5.02 0.93 12.72
N ALA A 91 -3.69 0.87 12.85
CA ALA A 91 -2.80 0.96 11.72
C ALA A 91 -2.92 -0.25 10.80
N VAL A 92 -2.63 -0.03 9.52
CA VAL A 92 -2.45 -1.11 8.55
C VAL A 92 -0.95 -1.39 8.40
N PRO A 93 -0.57 -2.61 7.97
CA PRO A 93 0.85 -2.91 7.76
C PRO A 93 1.48 -2.02 6.69
N VAL A 94 2.75 -1.71 6.89
CA VAL A 94 3.55 -0.96 5.90
C VAL A 94 4.63 -1.89 5.36
N HIS A 95 4.78 -1.88 4.04
CA HIS A 95 5.78 -2.69 3.35
C HIS A 95 6.72 -1.77 2.55
N THR A 96 7.77 -2.34 2.01
CA THR A 96 8.78 -1.59 1.27
C THR A 96 8.67 -1.87 -0.22
N VAL A 97 8.85 -0.82 -1.04
CA VAL A 97 8.98 -0.96 -2.49
C VAL A 97 10.41 -0.62 -2.86
N GLU A 98 11.05 -1.49 -3.63
CA GLU A 98 12.42 -1.31 -4.09
C GLU A 98 12.42 -1.16 -5.61
N LEU A 99 13.12 -0.15 -6.09
CA LEU A 99 13.33 0.06 -7.52
C LEU A 99 14.73 -0.43 -7.88
N ALA A 100 14.80 -1.37 -8.81
CA ALA A 100 16.07 -1.90 -9.32
C ALA A 100 16.05 -1.78 -10.84
N GLY A 101 16.81 -0.83 -11.39
CA GLY A 101 16.69 -0.47 -12.79
C GLY A 101 15.29 0.09 -13.05
N ASP A 102 14.55 -0.54 -13.94
CA ASP A 102 13.17 -0.17 -14.23
C ASP A 102 12.16 -1.15 -13.60
N ASP A 103 12.63 -2.08 -12.79
CA ASP A 103 11.78 -3.08 -12.15
C ASP A 103 11.45 -2.69 -10.72
N LEU A 104 10.19 -2.92 -10.33
CA LEU A 104 9.73 -2.69 -8.98
C LEU A 104 9.52 -4.00 -8.26
N PHE A 105 9.99 -4.03 -7.02
CA PHE A 105 9.87 -5.20 -6.14
C PHE A 105 9.16 -4.79 -4.86
N LEU A 106 8.25 -5.63 -4.41
CA LEU A 106 7.58 -5.48 -3.12
C LEU A 106 8.30 -6.37 -2.11
N ILE A 107 8.69 -5.78 -1.00
CA ILE A 107 9.29 -6.50 0.12
C ILE A 107 8.28 -6.48 1.25
N LEU A 108 7.74 -7.65 1.57
CA LEU A 108 6.76 -7.76 2.65
C LEU A 108 7.46 -7.64 4.00
N GLU A 109 7.05 -6.63 4.76
CA GLU A 109 7.57 -6.37 6.10
C GLU A 109 6.63 -7.03 7.10
N LEU A 110 6.84 -8.32 7.33
CA LEU A 110 5.99 -9.10 8.22
C LEU A 110 6.53 -9.00 9.64
N ARG A 111 5.70 -8.48 10.55
CA ARG A 111 6.06 -8.36 11.95
C ARG A 111 5.33 -9.40 12.78
N PRO A 112 6.01 -9.93 13.81
CA PRO A 112 5.36 -10.85 14.74
C PRO A 112 4.18 -10.19 15.46
#